data_260505e4bd2ea05a038294636fd4a116
#
_entry.id   260505e4bd2ea05a038294636fd4a116
#
_cell.length_a   1.000
_cell.length_b   1.000
_cell.length_c   1.000
_cell.angle_alpha   90.00
_cell.angle_beta   90.00
_cell.angle_gamma   90.00
#
_symmetry.space_group_name_H-M   'P 1'
#
loop_
_entity.id
_entity.type
_entity.pdbx_description
1 polymer ?
#
loop_
_entity_poly.entity_id
_entity_poly.type
_entity_poly.pdbx_seq_one_letter_code
_entity_poly.pdbx_strand_id
1 'polypeptide(L)'
;MKLIARLACAAILSTTVATALAQGTASLAKKDLVQKVLTLQQSGIEGIGNALANQTATQVLQVAGQAMSRVAPEKREALGAELQAEVRKFYDDIAPVLRAAAVKNAPGTIGTALEEKFSEDELKVLIGWLESPVSKKYQQVTAELQQALGQKLVAETRPQVEPKLKALEGVMGSKLRAAIGEPAGAASGAAKPAAPRASAPAKK
;
A
#
# COMPACT_ATOMS: atom_id res chain seq x y z
N MET A 1 53.82 -72.45 -3.98
CA MET A 1 53.67 -72.32 -5.44
C MET A 1 52.78 -71.14 -5.75
N LYS A 2 53.42 -70.12 -6.31
CA LYS A 2 52.98 -69.31 -7.47
C LYS A 2 51.88 -68.30 -7.18
N LEU A 3 52.20 -67.01 -7.07
CA LEU A 3 52.48 -65.98 -8.08
C LEU A 3 51.27 -65.58 -8.94
N ILE A 4 51.11 -64.25 -9.05
CA ILE A 4 50.37 -63.49 -10.05
C ILE A 4 48.93 -63.10 -9.52
N ALA A 5 48.53 -61.85 -9.40
CA ALA A 5 48.83 -60.67 -10.18
C ALA A 5 48.58 -59.38 -9.40
N ARG A 6 49.54 -58.54 -9.41
CA ARG A 6 49.38 -57.06 -9.26
C ARG A 6 48.99 -56.53 -10.65
N LEU A 7 47.96 -55.63 -10.67
CA LEU A 7 47.79 -54.52 -11.63
C LEU A 7 46.31 -54.23 -11.78
N ALA A 8 45.87 -53.14 -11.28
CA ALA A 8 44.99 -52.13 -11.89
C ALA A 8 44.22 -51.34 -10.83
N CYS A 9 44.91 -50.35 -10.28
CA CYS A 9 44.24 -49.28 -9.57
C CYS A 9 44.96 -47.97 -9.95
N ALA A 10 44.68 -47.45 -11.11
CA ALA A 10 45.08 -46.11 -11.50
C ALA A 10 44.24 -45.68 -12.71
N ALA A 11 43.06 -45.13 -12.49
CA ALA A 11 42.34 -44.23 -13.40
C ALA A 11 40.93 -43.88 -12.89
N ILE A 12 40.75 -43.16 -11.78
CA ILE A 12 39.49 -42.43 -11.50
C ILE A 12 39.89 -41.21 -10.65
N LEU A 13 40.49 -40.20 -11.28
CA LEU A 13 40.73 -38.92 -10.66
C LEU A 13 40.83 -37.83 -11.70
N SER A 14 39.77 -37.53 -12.46
CA SER A 14 39.78 -36.39 -13.38
C SER A 14 38.41 -35.88 -13.86
N THR A 15 37.30 -36.09 -13.14
CA THR A 15 35.99 -35.61 -13.62
C THR A 15 35.23 -34.68 -12.63
N THR A 16 35.82 -34.27 -11.51
CA THR A 16 35.10 -33.47 -10.50
C THR A 16 35.31 -31.96 -10.62
N VAL A 17 36.18 -31.45 -11.48
CA VAL A 17 36.45 -29.99 -11.57
C VAL A 17 35.52 -29.27 -12.56
N ALA A 18 34.98 -29.97 -13.56
CA ALA A 18 34.13 -29.34 -14.58
C ALA A 18 32.72 -28.97 -14.10
N THR A 19 32.17 -29.70 -13.11
CA THR A 19 30.82 -29.44 -12.58
C THR A 19 30.75 -28.22 -11.66
N ALA A 20 31.83 -27.91 -10.93
CA ALA A 20 31.86 -26.77 -10.03
C ALA A 20 31.95 -25.42 -10.80
N LEU A 21 32.64 -25.39 -11.93
CA LEU A 21 32.71 -24.21 -12.80
C LEU A 21 31.38 -23.95 -13.53
N ALA A 22 30.69 -24.99 -13.96
CA ALA A 22 29.37 -24.86 -14.59
C ALA A 22 28.30 -24.36 -13.61
N GLN A 23 28.30 -24.80 -12.35
CA GLN A 23 27.40 -24.31 -11.30
C GLN A 23 27.69 -22.85 -10.90
N GLY A 24 28.97 -22.45 -10.90
CA GLY A 24 29.35 -21.05 -10.61
C GLY A 24 28.89 -20.08 -11.70
N THR A 25 29.01 -20.44 -12.95
CA THR A 25 28.56 -19.61 -14.08
C THR A 25 27.04 -19.54 -14.20
N ALA A 26 26.32 -20.63 -13.96
CA ALA A 26 24.87 -20.66 -13.92
C ALA A 26 24.32 -19.79 -12.75
N SER A 27 24.97 -19.84 -11.59
CA SER A 27 24.60 -18.98 -10.45
C SER A 27 24.80 -17.49 -10.72
N LEU A 28 25.88 -17.10 -11.44
CA LEU A 28 26.11 -15.72 -11.84
C LEU A 28 25.07 -15.25 -12.87
N ALA A 29 24.81 -16.06 -13.90
CA ALA A 29 23.80 -15.77 -14.91
C ALA A 29 22.40 -15.57 -14.29
N LYS A 30 22.02 -16.40 -13.31
CA LYS A 30 20.76 -16.26 -12.59
C LYS A 30 20.67 -14.95 -11.80
N LYS A 31 21.75 -14.54 -11.14
CA LYS A 31 21.82 -13.26 -10.40
C LYS A 31 21.67 -12.06 -11.34
N ASP A 32 22.26 -12.10 -12.51
CA ASP A 32 22.12 -11.04 -13.50
C ASP A 32 20.67 -10.93 -14.01
N LEU A 33 19.99 -12.05 -14.22
CA LEU A 33 18.58 -12.08 -14.57
C LEU A 33 17.71 -11.49 -13.44
N VAL A 34 17.96 -11.86 -12.19
CA VAL A 34 17.27 -11.29 -11.04
C VAL A 34 17.49 -9.78 -10.94
N GLN A 35 18.73 -9.32 -11.10
CA GLN A 35 19.03 -7.88 -11.09
C GLN A 35 18.29 -7.15 -12.22
N LYS A 36 18.17 -7.76 -13.38
CA LYS A 36 17.39 -7.19 -14.49
C LYS A 36 15.90 -7.08 -14.15
N VAL A 37 15.32 -8.11 -13.51
CA VAL A 37 13.92 -8.04 -13.01
C VAL A 37 13.75 -6.92 -12.01
N LEU A 38 14.65 -6.77 -11.04
CA LEU A 38 14.60 -5.69 -10.05
C LEU A 38 14.65 -4.30 -10.71
N THR A 39 15.52 -4.14 -11.73
CA THR A 39 15.62 -2.90 -12.50
C THR A 39 14.32 -2.58 -13.25
N LEU A 40 13.71 -3.58 -13.90
CA LEU A 40 12.44 -3.42 -14.62
C LEU A 40 11.26 -3.12 -13.67
N GLN A 41 11.36 -3.55 -12.42
CA GLN A 41 10.35 -3.34 -11.38
C GLN A 41 10.70 -2.18 -10.43
N GLN A 42 11.70 -1.37 -10.73
CA GLN A 42 12.18 -0.31 -9.84
C GLN A 42 11.06 0.65 -9.42
N SER A 43 10.22 1.09 -10.34
CA SER A 43 9.10 1.99 -10.03
C SER A 43 8.10 1.36 -9.05
N GLY A 44 7.84 0.05 -9.18
CA GLY A 44 7.00 -0.70 -8.23
C GLY A 44 7.65 -0.80 -6.85
N ILE A 45 8.97 -1.05 -6.80
CA ILE A 45 9.74 -1.11 -5.56
C ILE A 45 9.74 0.27 -4.85
N GLU A 46 9.97 1.35 -5.59
CA GLU A 46 9.86 2.72 -5.06
C GLU A 46 8.45 3.04 -4.58
N GLY A 47 7.43 2.48 -5.26
CA GLY A 47 6.03 2.58 -4.87
C GLY A 47 5.74 2.04 -3.46
N ILE A 48 6.46 1.00 -3.01
CA ILE A 48 6.37 0.47 -1.64
C ILE A 48 6.81 1.55 -0.62
N GLY A 49 7.91 2.26 -0.91
CA GLY A 49 8.37 3.37 -0.08
C GLY A 49 7.34 4.50 0.01
N ASN A 50 6.75 4.88 -1.13
CA ASN A 50 5.69 5.89 -1.17
C ASN A 50 4.43 5.45 -0.40
N ALA A 51 4.03 4.18 -0.52
CA ALA A 51 2.89 3.64 0.22
C ALA A 51 3.10 3.71 1.74
N LEU A 52 4.31 3.38 2.20
CA LEU A 52 4.68 3.47 3.62
C LEU A 52 4.69 4.93 4.11
N ALA A 53 5.21 5.87 3.31
CA ALA A 53 5.17 7.29 3.62
C ALA A 53 3.72 7.80 3.76
N ASN A 54 2.85 7.44 2.81
CA ASN A 54 1.43 7.78 2.84
C ASN A 54 0.71 7.19 4.07
N GLN A 55 0.99 5.94 4.40
CA GLN A 55 0.41 5.28 5.58
C GLN A 55 0.80 6.03 6.85
N THR A 56 2.07 6.40 6.99
CA THR A 56 2.56 7.16 8.16
C THR A 56 1.90 8.54 8.24
N ALA A 57 1.84 9.28 7.13
CA ALA A 57 1.19 10.58 7.06
C ALA A 57 -0.30 10.50 7.43
N THR A 58 -1.00 9.48 6.94
CA THR A 58 -2.42 9.24 7.27
C THR A 58 -2.62 8.96 8.75
N GLN A 59 -1.76 8.16 9.38
CA GLN A 59 -1.83 7.88 10.82
C GLN A 59 -1.64 9.16 11.65
N VAL A 60 -0.71 10.02 11.27
CA VAL A 60 -0.51 11.31 11.95
C VAL A 60 -1.75 12.18 11.83
N LEU A 61 -2.36 12.28 10.64
CA LEU A 61 -3.60 13.03 10.44
C LEU A 61 -4.77 12.47 11.24
N GLN A 62 -4.89 11.17 11.40
CA GLN A 62 -5.93 10.54 12.23
C GLN A 62 -5.78 10.92 13.70
N VAL A 63 -4.55 10.86 14.24
CA VAL A 63 -4.27 11.28 15.63
C VAL A 63 -4.55 12.77 15.82
N ALA A 64 -4.11 13.62 14.88
CA ALA A 64 -4.39 15.04 14.90
C ALA A 64 -5.91 15.34 14.84
N GLY A 65 -6.64 14.61 13.99
CA GLY A 65 -8.10 14.74 13.88
C GLY A 65 -8.84 14.42 15.19
N GLN A 66 -8.38 13.41 15.93
CA GLN A 66 -8.95 13.11 17.27
C GLN A 66 -8.69 14.25 18.28
N ALA A 67 -7.49 14.83 18.25
CA ALA A 67 -7.16 15.96 19.12
C ALA A 67 -7.93 17.23 18.75
N MET A 68 -8.30 17.39 17.46
CA MET A 68 -9.01 18.55 16.93
C MET A 68 -10.40 18.73 17.56
N SER A 69 -11.03 17.66 18.05
CA SER A 69 -12.32 17.73 18.77
C SER A 69 -12.26 18.59 20.04
N ARG A 70 -11.07 18.72 20.65
CA ARG A 70 -10.81 19.52 21.86
C ARG A 70 -10.46 20.98 21.56
N VAL A 71 -10.30 21.34 20.30
CA VAL A 71 -9.98 22.71 19.85
C VAL A 71 -11.27 23.51 19.72
N ALA A 72 -11.23 24.79 20.11
CA ALA A 72 -12.34 25.71 19.94
C ALA A 72 -12.77 25.80 18.46
N PRO A 73 -14.08 25.77 18.14
CA PRO A 73 -14.59 25.66 16.77
C PRO A 73 -14.01 26.71 15.81
N GLU A 74 -13.85 27.93 16.28
CA GLU A 74 -13.34 29.08 15.50
C GLU A 74 -11.86 28.92 15.06
N LYS A 75 -11.09 28.04 15.74
CA LYS A 75 -9.68 27.80 15.44
C LYS A 75 -9.44 26.54 14.62
N ARG A 76 -10.48 25.69 14.46
CA ARG A 76 -10.30 24.38 13.83
C ARG A 76 -9.90 24.45 12.37
N GLU A 77 -10.48 25.37 11.63
CA GLU A 77 -10.18 25.49 10.18
C GLU A 77 -8.73 25.92 9.95
N ALA A 78 -8.27 26.98 10.61
CA ALA A 78 -6.90 27.47 10.48
C ALA A 78 -5.88 26.41 10.94
N LEU A 79 -6.09 25.82 12.13
CA LEU A 79 -5.21 24.78 12.65
C LEU A 79 -5.23 23.52 11.76
N GLY A 80 -6.38 23.16 11.18
CA GLY A 80 -6.49 22.04 10.25
C GLY A 80 -5.66 22.23 9.00
N ALA A 81 -5.65 23.44 8.44
CA ALA A 81 -4.82 23.78 7.30
C ALA A 81 -3.31 23.74 7.64
N GLU A 82 -2.92 24.26 8.81
CA GLU A 82 -1.54 24.21 9.30
C GLU A 82 -1.06 22.76 9.48
N LEU A 83 -1.86 21.91 10.14
CA LEU A 83 -1.53 20.49 10.34
C LEU A 83 -1.40 19.73 9.00
N GLN A 84 -2.27 20.01 8.04
CA GLN A 84 -2.16 19.42 6.71
C GLN A 84 -0.87 19.83 6.00
N ALA A 85 -0.48 21.12 6.13
CA ALA A 85 0.77 21.61 5.54
C ALA A 85 2.00 20.94 6.18
N GLU A 86 2.01 20.81 7.52
CA GLU A 86 3.10 20.11 8.24
C GLU A 86 3.19 18.65 7.87
N VAL A 87 2.05 17.93 7.76
CA VAL A 87 2.04 16.53 7.34
C VAL A 87 2.51 16.37 5.89
N ARG A 88 2.14 17.30 5.01
CA ARG A 88 2.64 17.29 3.63
C ARG A 88 4.15 17.49 3.58
N LYS A 89 4.68 18.45 4.33
CA LYS A 89 6.13 18.65 4.43
C LYS A 89 6.83 17.39 4.96
N PHE A 90 6.31 16.81 6.03
CA PHE A 90 6.82 15.55 6.56
C PHE A 90 6.83 14.44 5.52
N TYR A 91 5.74 14.29 4.73
CA TYR A 91 5.69 13.32 3.63
C TYR A 91 6.77 13.59 2.58
N ASP A 92 6.92 14.84 2.17
CA ASP A 92 7.91 15.23 1.15
C ASP A 92 9.35 14.96 1.63
N ASP A 93 9.60 15.08 2.93
CA ASP A 93 10.90 14.80 3.55
C ASP A 93 11.18 13.29 3.67
N ILE A 94 10.18 12.47 4.06
CA ILE A 94 10.41 11.04 4.32
C ILE A 94 10.25 10.15 3.08
N ALA A 95 9.42 10.53 2.10
CA ALA A 95 9.16 9.70 0.93
C ALA A 95 10.43 9.37 0.12
N PRO A 96 11.37 10.31 -0.13
CA PRO A 96 12.63 9.99 -0.78
C PRO A 96 13.49 8.99 -0.01
N VAL A 97 13.52 9.11 1.32
CA VAL A 97 14.29 8.22 2.21
C VAL A 97 13.73 6.80 2.14
N LEU A 98 12.41 6.65 2.21
CA LEU A 98 11.76 5.35 2.15
C LEU A 98 11.86 4.70 0.77
N ARG A 99 11.79 5.48 -0.33
CA ARG A 99 12.06 4.97 -1.68
C ARG A 99 13.48 4.45 -1.81
N ALA A 100 14.48 5.23 -1.37
CA ALA A 100 15.87 4.81 -1.41
C ALA A 100 16.12 3.55 -0.57
N ALA A 101 15.51 3.46 0.60
CA ALA A 101 15.57 2.29 1.46
C ALA A 101 14.92 1.06 0.80
N ALA A 102 13.77 1.21 0.11
CA ALA A 102 13.12 0.13 -0.61
C ALA A 102 14.03 -0.42 -1.73
N VAL A 103 14.61 0.45 -2.55
CA VAL A 103 15.55 0.06 -3.63
C VAL A 103 16.80 -0.62 -3.06
N LYS A 104 17.37 -0.07 -1.99
CA LYS A 104 18.56 -0.64 -1.32
C LYS A 104 18.31 -2.05 -0.77
N ASN A 105 17.14 -2.31 -0.22
CA ASN A 105 16.81 -3.59 0.41
C ASN A 105 16.23 -4.62 -0.58
N ALA A 106 15.78 -4.20 -1.77
CA ALA A 106 15.17 -5.09 -2.75
C ALA A 106 16.05 -6.29 -3.17
N PRO A 107 17.37 -6.17 -3.39
CA PRO A 107 18.21 -7.32 -3.72
C PRO A 107 18.20 -8.40 -2.65
N GLY A 108 18.32 -8.01 -1.36
CA GLY A 108 18.36 -8.95 -0.25
C GLY A 108 17.00 -9.52 0.16
N THR A 109 15.90 -9.02 -0.38
CA THR A 109 14.54 -9.48 -0.07
C THR A 109 13.86 -10.06 -1.31
N ILE A 110 13.45 -9.21 -2.24
CA ILE A 110 12.80 -9.62 -3.48
C ILE A 110 13.77 -10.43 -4.34
N GLY A 111 15.04 -9.99 -4.46
CA GLY A 111 16.05 -10.67 -5.23
C GLY A 111 16.29 -12.10 -4.75
N THR A 112 16.48 -12.30 -3.44
CA THR A 112 16.62 -13.62 -2.83
C THR A 112 15.40 -14.52 -3.12
N ALA A 113 14.20 -13.97 -2.96
CA ALA A 113 12.97 -14.73 -3.25
C ALA A 113 12.85 -15.12 -4.73
N LEU A 114 13.29 -14.26 -5.66
CA LEU A 114 13.34 -14.58 -7.09
C LEU A 114 14.36 -15.67 -7.38
N GLU A 115 15.55 -15.60 -6.78
CA GLU A 115 16.57 -16.65 -6.93
C GLU A 115 16.10 -18.00 -6.42
N GLU A 116 15.38 -18.04 -5.32
CA GLU A 116 14.89 -19.30 -4.73
C GLU A 116 13.71 -19.91 -5.49
N LYS A 117 12.79 -19.08 -5.99
CA LYS A 117 11.50 -19.54 -6.50
C LYS A 117 11.43 -19.70 -8.01
N PHE A 118 12.33 -19.08 -8.78
CA PHE A 118 12.32 -19.11 -10.25
C PHE A 118 13.59 -19.76 -10.79
N SER A 119 13.45 -20.54 -11.84
CA SER A 119 14.55 -21.01 -12.68
C SER A 119 15.06 -19.88 -13.59
N GLU A 120 16.24 -20.06 -14.22
CA GLU A 120 16.76 -19.09 -15.19
C GLU A 120 15.82 -18.89 -16.38
N ASP A 121 15.20 -19.96 -16.86
CA ASP A 121 14.32 -19.89 -18.02
C ASP A 121 12.99 -19.17 -17.67
N GLU A 122 12.45 -19.40 -16.47
CA GLU A 122 11.29 -18.65 -15.98
C GLU A 122 11.61 -17.16 -15.80
N LEU A 123 12.79 -16.80 -15.32
CA LEU A 123 13.24 -15.41 -15.22
C LEU A 123 13.34 -14.75 -16.60
N LYS A 124 13.84 -15.46 -17.61
CA LYS A 124 13.89 -14.96 -19.00
C LYS A 124 12.48 -14.70 -19.55
N VAL A 125 11.54 -15.62 -19.31
CA VAL A 125 10.13 -15.43 -19.69
C VAL A 125 9.52 -14.22 -18.97
N LEU A 126 9.76 -14.08 -17.67
CA LEU A 126 9.30 -12.94 -16.89
C LEU A 126 9.86 -11.61 -17.40
N ILE A 127 11.16 -11.57 -17.71
CA ILE A 127 11.80 -10.38 -18.30
C ILE A 127 11.16 -10.04 -19.64
N GLY A 128 11.00 -11.04 -20.53
CA GLY A 128 10.36 -10.83 -21.83
C GLY A 128 8.94 -10.26 -21.71
N TRP A 129 8.16 -10.72 -20.71
CA TRP A 129 6.86 -10.14 -20.39
C TRP A 129 6.98 -8.68 -19.91
N LEU A 130 7.83 -8.41 -18.91
CA LEU A 130 8.00 -7.08 -18.34
C LEU A 130 8.47 -6.03 -19.36
N GLU A 131 9.33 -6.42 -20.31
CA GLU A 131 9.81 -5.56 -21.38
C GLU A 131 8.79 -5.37 -22.52
N SER A 132 7.79 -6.24 -22.61
CA SER A 132 6.85 -6.23 -23.73
C SER A 132 5.98 -4.97 -23.78
N PRO A 133 5.67 -4.46 -24.97
CA PRO A 133 4.72 -3.35 -25.12
C PRO A 133 3.32 -3.68 -24.57
N VAL A 134 2.94 -4.97 -24.62
CA VAL A 134 1.64 -5.44 -24.10
C VAL A 134 1.59 -5.32 -22.59
N SER A 135 2.65 -5.69 -21.88
CA SER A 135 2.74 -5.53 -20.42
C SER A 135 2.61 -4.07 -20.02
N LYS A 136 3.33 -3.16 -20.68
CA LYS A 136 3.27 -1.72 -20.42
C LYS A 136 1.86 -1.17 -20.63
N LYS A 137 1.24 -1.52 -21.76
CA LYS A 137 -0.14 -1.14 -22.07
C LYS A 137 -1.12 -1.69 -21.02
N TYR A 138 -0.96 -2.96 -20.63
CA TYR A 138 -1.82 -3.59 -19.62
C TYR A 138 -1.73 -2.88 -18.27
N GLN A 139 -0.52 -2.53 -17.81
CA GLN A 139 -0.33 -1.79 -16.56
C GLN A 139 -1.02 -0.41 -16.60
N GLN A 140 -0.92 0.32 -17.69
CA GLN A 140 -1.59 1.62 -17.86
C GLN A 140 -3.12 1.48 -17.81
N VAL A 141 -3.65 0.56 -18.62
CA VAL A 141 -5.10 0.35 -18.71
C VAL A 141 -5.69 -0.22 -17.41
N THR A 142 -4.94 -1.05 -16.68
CA THR A 142 -5.42 -1.65 -15.41
C THR A 142 -5.79 -0.58 -14.38
N ALA A 143 -5.01 0.49 -14.25
CA ALA A 143 -5.33 1.57 -13.33
C ALA A 143 -6.65 2.27 -13.68
N GLU A 144 -6.87 2.55 -14.97
CA GLU A 144 -8.12 3.15 -15.47
C GLU A 144 -9.32 2.23 -15.26
N LEU A 145 -9.16 0.93 -15.55
CA LEU A 145 -10.21 -0.07 -15.36
C LEU A 145 -10.60 -0.24 -13.88
N GLN A 146 -9.61 -0.24 -12.97
CA GLN A 146 -9.87 -0.31 -11.53
C GLN A 146 -10.62 0.93 -11.04
N GLN A 147 -10.25 2.11 -11.52
CA GLN A 147 -10.94 3.36 -11.18
C GLN A 147 -12.39 3.35 -11.70
N ALA A 148 -12.60 2.96 -12.95
CA ALA A 148 -13.94 2.87 -13.55
C ALA A 148 -14.82 1.85 -12.81
N LEU A 149 -14.26 0.68 -12.48
CA LEU A 149 -14.96 -0.34 -11.67
C LEU A 149 -15.32 0.20 -10.29
N GLY A 150 -14.38 0.88 -9.62
CA GLY A 150 -14.62 1.48 -8.30
C GLY A 150 -15.76 2.49 -8.33
N GLN A 151 -15.78 3.40 -9.30
CA GLN A 151 -16.87 4.37 -9.48
C GLN A 151 -18.22 3.68 -9.70
N LYS A 152 -18.26 2.66 -10.57
CA LYS A 152 -19.46 1.89 -10.81
C LYS A 152 -19.96 1.17 -9.57
N LEU A 153 -19.07 0.49 -8.83
CA LEU A 153 -19.42 -0.17 -7.58
C LEU A 153 -20.01 0.80 -6.56
N VAL A 154 -19.39 1.97 -6.36
CA VAL A 154 -19.91 2.99 -5.45
C VAL A 154 -21.31 3.43 -5.87
N ALA A 155 -21.53 3.71 -7.15
CA ALA A 155 -22.83 4.13 -7.66
C ALA A 155 -23.91 3.05 -7.46
N GLU A 156 -23.60 1.80 -7.76
CA GLU A 156 -24.57 0.68 -7.67
C GLU A 156 -24.85 0.25 -6.22
N THR A 157 -23.83 0.30 -5.35
CA THR A 157 -23.98 -0.19 -3.98
C THR A 157 -24.43 0.89 -2.99
N ARG A 158 -24.35 2.17 -3.34
CA ARG A 158 -24.72 3.30 -2.49
C ARG A 158 -26.12 3.15 -1.85
N PRO A 159 -27.19 2.77 -2.58
CA PRO A 159 -28.52 2.62 -1.98
C PRO A 159 -28.60 1.53 -0.90
N GLN A 160 -27.72 0.54 -0.97
CA GLN A 160 -27.66 -0.58 0.00
C GLN A 160 -26.70 -0.29 1.15
N VAL A 161 -25.62 0.43 0.91
CA VAL A 161 -24.58 0.71 1.90
C VAL A 161 -24.95 1.90 2.80
N GLU A 162 -25.53 2.96 2.22
CA GLU A 162 -25.88 4.19 2.95
C GLU A 162 -26.83 3.96 4.14
N PRO A 163 -27.92 3.16 4.02
CA PRO A 163 -28.76 2.85 5.17
C PRO A 163 -28.03 2.08 6.28
N LYS A 164 -27.15 1.17 5.91
CA LYS A 164 -26.34 0.38 6.87
C LYS A 164 -25.32 1.25 7.60
N LEU A 165 -24.71 2.19 6.88
CA LEU A 165 -23.78 3.17 7.46
C LEU A 165 -24.51 4.05 8.50
N LYS A 166 -25.67 4.62 8.14
CA LYS A 166 -26.50 5.40 9.06
C LYS A 166 -26.92 4.61 10.30
N ALA A 167 -27.30 3.33 10.12
CA ALA A 167 -27.63 2.46 11.24
C ALA A 167 -26.42 2.24 12.16
N LEU A 168 -25.24 2.00 11.60
CA LEU A 168 -24.00 1.85 12.37
C LEU A 168 -23.65 3.14 13.12
N GLU A 169 -23.71 4.30 12.47
CA GLU A 169 -23.49 5.62 13.08
C GLU A 169 -24.44 5.85 14.27
N GLY A 170 -25.72 5.48 14.12
CA GLY A 170 -26.71 5.54 15.19
C GLY A 170 -26.35 4.66 16.40
N VAL A 171 -25.94 3.42 16.14
CA VAL A 171 -25.50 2.48 17.19
C VAL A 171 -24.24 2.97 17.87
N MET A 172 -23.24 3.42 17.11
CA MET A 172 -22.00 3.96 17.66
C MET A 172 -22.26 5.22 18.49
N GLY A 173 -23.07 6.15 17.99
CA GLY A 173 -23.45 7.37 18.70
C GLY A 173 -24.18 7.07 20.01
N SER A 174 -25.07 6.07 20.03
CA SER A 174 -25.77 5.64 21.25
C SER A 174 -24.82 5.02 22.27
N LYS A 175 -23.90 4.15 21.83
CA LYS A 175 -22.90 3.53 22.72
C LYS A 175 -21.93 4.56 23.31
N LEU A 176 -21.48 5.53 22.49
CA LEU A 176 -20.61 6.60 22.96
C LEU A 176 -21.31 7.48 24.01
N ARG A 177 -22.57 7.90 23.78
CA ARG A 177 -23.33 8.67 24.75
C ARG A 177 -23.53 7.91 26.04
N ALA A 178 -23.88 6.64 25.99
CA ALA A 178 -24.00 5.80 27.17
C ALA A 178 -22.69 5.69 27.96
N ALA A 179 -21.55 5.63 27.28
CA ALA A 179 -20.24 5.56 27.93
C ALA A 179 -19.78 6.86 28.56
N ILE A 180 -20.24 8.03 28.06
CA ILE A 180 -19.99 9.36 28.68
C ILE A 180 -21.02 9.77 29.69
N GLY A 181 -22.04 8.93 29.99
CA GLY A 181 -23.05 9.20 31.00
C GLY A 181 -24.12 10.23 30.57
N GLU A 182 -24.26 10.56 29.30
CA GLU A 182 -25.35 11.39 28.79
C GLU A 182 -26.65 10.57 28.64
N PRO A 183 -27.80 10.96 29.24
CA PRO A 183 -29.05 10.25 29.08
C PRO A 183 -29.56 10.32 27.64
N ALA A 184 -30.13 9.22 27.15
CA ALA A 184 -30.59 8.97 25.78
C ALA A 184 -31.72 9.90 25.26
N GLY A 185 -31.92 11.08 25.81
CA GLY A 185 -33.06 11.97 25.57
C GLY A 185 -32.78 13.35 24.99
N ALA A 186 -31.50 13.75 24.77
CA ALA A 186 -31.22 15.17 24.46
C ALA A 186 -31.18 15.55 22.95
N ALA A 187 -31.66 14.71 22.06
CA ALA A 187 -31.59 14.99 20.60
C ALA A 187 -32.98 15.03 19.93
N SER A 188 -34.00 15.63 20.55
CA SER A 188 -35.27 15.94 19.88
C SER A 188 -35.80 17.31 20.32
N GLY A 189 -35.00 18.34 20.06
CA GLY A 189 -35.39 19.74 20.16
C GLY A 189 -35.21 20.41 18.79
N ALA A 190 -35.97 19.94 17.79
CA ALA A 190 -36.15 20.70 16.56
C ALA A 190 -36.81 22.03 16.93
N ALA A 191 -36.06 23.11 16.88
CA ALA A 191 -36.58 24.47 17.01
C ALA A 191 -37.72 24.66 15.99
N LYS A 192 -38.94 24.71 16.49
CA LYS A 192 -40.14 25.10 15.75
C LYS A 192 -39.93 26.51 15.24
N PRO A 193 -40.03 26.79 13.93
CA PRO A 193 -39.93 28.14 13.41
C PRO A 193 -41.05 29.00 14.06
N ALA A 194 -40.66 30.06 14.77
CA ALA A 194 -41.58 31.06 15.26
C ALA A 194 -42.27 31.72 14.07
N ALA A 195 -43.62 31.62 14.02
CA ALA A 195 -44.45 32.32 13.06
C ALA A 195 -44.29 33.83 13.21
N PRO A 196 -44.28 34.63 12.12
CA PRO A 196 -44.19 36.08 12.22
C PRO A 196 -45.48 36.63 12.85
N ARG A 197 -45.35 37.37 13.95
CA ARG A 197 -46.42 38.16 14.55
C ARG A 197 -46.85 39.26 13.58
N ALA A 198 -48.08 39.14 13.09
CA ALA A 198 -48.72 40.21 12.34
C ALA A 198 -48.85 41.45 13.23
N SER A 199 -48.28 42.56 12.79
CA SER A 199 -48.45 43.88 13.36
C SER A 199 -49.89 44.35 13.04
N ALA A 200 -50.69 44.63 14.07
CA ALA A 200 -51.99 45.28 13.94
C ALA A 200 -51.84 46.77 13.56
N PRO A 201 -52.73 47.33 12.73
CA PRO A 201 -52.65 48.73 12.35
C PRO A 201 -53.17 49.64 13.45
N ALA A 202 -52.39 50.68 13.79
CA ALA A 202 -52.81 51.79 14.64
C ALA A 202 -53.80 52.66 13.86
N LYS A 203 -55.00 52.88 14.43
CA LYS A 203 -55.96 53.90 14.01
C LYS A 203 -55.54 55.29 14.53
N LYS A 204 -55.73 56.25 13.64
CA LYS A 204 -55.74 57.71 13.68
C LYS A 204 -54.45 58.41 13.40
#